data_046871cda1eca02c115c767bc4074bd3
#
_entry.id   046871cda1eca02c115c767bc4074bd3
#
_cell.length_a   1.000
_cell.length_b   1.000
_cell.length_c   1.000
_cell.angle_alpha   90.00
_cell.angle_beta   90.00
_cell.angle_gamma   90.00
#
_symmetry.space_group_name_H-M   'P 1'
#
loop_
_entity.id
_entity.type
_entity.pdbx_description
1 polymer ?
#
loop_
_entity_poly.entity_id
_entity_poly.type
_entity_poly.pdbx_seq_one_letter_code
_entity_poly.pdbx_strand_id
1 'polypeptide(L)'
;MFRIRNLEFPEKPDSFFVPAYHTMELSLVDLFLETKNKRSPEETTKAWAEFYGRISYTFLGLPLLLLGLPLLLLVYRKWGRDLSLAIPVSCGMAFACWGVWATLQSLAKASYLNPLTAAVSVHLVMGIAGFLLLLREDV
;
A
#
# COMPACT_ATOMS: atom_id res chain seq x y z
N MET A 1 0.01 19.07 -56.25
CA MET A 1 -1.36 19.18 -55.73
C MET A 1 -1.48 18.22 -54.55
N PHE A 2 -1.27 18.72 -53.32
CA PHE A 2 -1.31 17.88 -52.08
C PHE A 2 -2.78 17.72 -51.67
N ARG A 3 -3.25 16.49 -51.63
CA ARG A 3 -4.60 16.15 -51.19
C ARG A 3 -4.59 16.09 -49.66
N ILE A 4 -5.08 17.11 -48.98
CA ILE A 4 -5.29 17.10 -47.53
C ILE A 4 -6.40 16.08 -47.25
N ARG A 5 -6.03 14.97 -46.63
CA ARG A 5 -6.99 13.98 -46.12
C ARG A 5 -7.40 14.44 -44.74
N ASN A 6 -8.61 14.91 -44.57
CA ASN A 6 -9.16 15.15 -43.23
C ASN A 6 -9.31 13.78 -42.55
N LEU A 7 -8.41 13.50 -41.65
CA LEU A 7 -8.52 12.39 -40.70
C LEU A 7 -9.43 12.88 -39.58
N GLU A 8 -10.66 12.42 -39.57
CA GLU A 8 -11.53 12.58 -38.41
C GLU A 8 -11.01 11.65 -37.30
N PHE A 9 -10.29 12.23 -36.33
CA PHE A 9 -9.95 11.51 -35.11
C PHE A 9 -11.20 11.42 -34.22
N PRO A 10 -11.67 10.22 -33.86
CA PRO A 10 -12.83 10.05 -32.98
C PRO A 10 -12.55 10.49 -31.55
N GLU A 11 -11.32 10.85 -31.24
CA GLU A 11 -10.89 11.32 -29.93
C GLU A 11 -11.09 12.83 -29.80
N LYS A 12 -11.76 13.24 -28.74
CA LYS A 12 -11.94 14.66 -28.43
C LYS A 12 -10.57 15.30 -28.17
N PRO A 13 -10.31 16.55 -28.65
CA PRO A 13 -9.05 17.26 -28.37
C PRO A 13 -8.70 17.34 -26.88
N ASP A 14 -9.70 17.36 -26.03
CA ASP A 14 -9.55 17.39 -24.56
C ASP A 14 -8.90 16.12 -23.99
N SER A 15 -8.93 14.99 -24.69
CA SER A 15 -8.26 13.78 -24.25
C SER A 15 -6.73 13.83 -24.41
N PHE A 16 -6.21 14.74 -25.24
CA PHE A 16 -4.78 14.97 -25.40
C PHE A 16 -4.22 15.99 -24.39
N PHE A 17 -5.08 16.80 -23.80
CA PHE A 17 -4.70 17.84 -22.82
C PHE A 17 -4.99 17.46 -21.37
N VAL A 18 -5.58 16.31 -21.13
CA VAL A 18 -5.60 15.77 -19.76
C VAL A 18 -4.16 15.34 -19.49
N PRO A 19 -3.37 16.12 -18.71
CA PRO A 19 -2.11 15.61 -18.24
C PRO A 19 -2.46 14.29 -17.61
N ALA A 20 -1.77 13.22 -17.96
CA ALA A 20 -1.81 11.98 -17.20
C ALA A 20 -1.20 12.32 -15.85
N TYR A 21 -1.96 13.04 -15.02
CA TYR A 21 -1.62 13.20 -13.61
C TYR A 21 -1.49 11.80 -13.10
N HIS A 22 -0.26 11.43 -12.83
CA HIS A 22 -0.01 10.16 -12.18
C HIS A 22 -0.93 10.15 -10.98
N THR A 23 -1.70 9.10 -10.83
CA THR A 23 -2.59 8.91 -9.65
C THR A 23 -1.89 9.21 -8.33
N MET A 24 -0.56 9.24 -8.35
CA MET A 24 0.30 9.60 -7.22
C MET A 24 0.22 11.07 -6.78
N GLU A 25 -0.16 11.99 -7.68
CA GLU A 25 -0.23 13.45 -7.39
C GLU A 25 -1.62 13.88 -6.90
N LEU A 26 -2.63 13.04 -7.08
CA LEU A 26 -4.00 13.35 -6.69
C LEU A 26 -4.17 13.28 -5.17
N SER A 27 -5.00 14.18 -4.63
CA SER A 27 -5.45 14.07 -3.24
C SER A 27 -6.32 12.82 -3.05
N LEU A 28 -6.50 12.35 -1.81
CA LEU A 28 -7.35 11.18 -1.53
C LEU A 28 -8.79 11.38 -2.01
N VAL A 29 -9.30 12.62 -1.91
CA VAL A 29 -10.66 12.96 -2.35
C VAL A 29 -10.76 12.92 -3.87
N ASP A 30 -9.81 13.52 -4.57
CA ASP A 30 -9.76 13.53 -6.04
C ASP A 30 -9.58 12.11 -6.58
N LEU A 31 -8.74 11.31 -5.94
CA LEU A 31 -8.53 9.91 -6.30
C LEU A 31 -9.82 9.09 -6.14
N PHE A 32 -10.58 9.33 -5.05
CA PHE A 32 -11.87 8.68 -4.85
C PHE A 32 -12.91 9.09 -5.91
N LEU A 33 -12.96 10.37 -6.27
CA LEU A 33 -13.84 10.86 -7.33
C LEU A 33 -13.43 10.29 -8.69
N GLU A 34 -12.13 10.18 -8.94
CA GLU A 34 -11.61 9.62 -10.17
C GLU A 34 -11.95 8.12 -10.32
N THR A 35 -11.95 7.34 -9.22
CA THR A 35 -12.36 5.92 -9.29
C THR A 35 -13.77 5.73 -9.81
N LYS A 36 -14.66 6.70 -9.59
CA LYS A 36 -16.04 6.68 -10.08
C LYS A 36 -16.17 7.05 -11.56
N ASN A 37 -15.22 7.80 -12.10
CA ASN A 37 -15.28 8.34 -13.46
C ASN A 37 -14.51 7.50 -14.49
N LYS A 38 -13.71 6.52 -14.06
CA LYS A 38 -12.91 5.69 -14.96
C LYS A 38 -13.79 4.73 -15.75
N ARG A 39 -13.47 4.63 -17.07
CA ARG A 39 -14.27 3.85 -18.03
C ARG A 39 -13.78 2.41 -18.20
N SER A 40 -12.48 2.14 -17.93
CA SER A 40 -11.92 0.80 -18.08
C SER A 40 -11.85 0.06 -16.74
N PRO A 41 -12.15 -1.26 -16.69
CA PRO A 41 -12.09 -2.05 -15.46
C PRO A 41 -10.68 -2.09 -14.88
N GLU A 42 -9.66 -2.13 -15.72
CA GLU A 42 -8.26 -2.18 -15.31
C GLU A 42 -7.80 -0.88 -14.65
N GLU A 43 -8.16 0.27 -15.24
CA GLU A 43 -7.86 1.58 -14.65
C GLU A 43 -8.58 1.79 -13.33
N THR A 44 -9.82 1.30 -13.24
CA THR A 44 -10.60 1.35 -12.00
C THR A 44 -9.93 0.54 -10.90
N THR A 45 -9.44 -0.66 -11.21
CA THR A 45 -8.72 -1.51 -10.25
C THR A 45 -7.42 -0.85 -9.77
N LYS A 46 -6.65 -0.26 -10.68
CA LYS A 46 -5.42 0.48 -10.32
C LYS A 46 -5.72 1.67 -9.43
N ALA A 47 -6.76 2.44 -9.72
CA ALA A 47 -7.17 3.59 -8.91
C ALA A 47 -7.64 3.16 -7.51
N TRP A 48 -8.40 2.09 -7.38
CA TRP A 48 -8.78 1.52 -6.09
C TRP A 48 -7.58 0.97 -5.32
N ALA A 49 -6.64 0.31 -6.00
CA ALA A 49 -5.41 -0.17 -5.37
C ALA A 49 -4.59 1.00 -4.81
N GLU A 50 -4.48 2.11 -5.54
CA GLU A 50 -3.81 3.32 -5.06
C GLU A 50 -4.53 3.94 -3.86
N PHE A 51 -5.86 4.05 -3.92
CA PHE A 51 -6.67 4.61 -2.85
C PHE A 51 -6.54 3.81 -1.55
N TYR A 52 -6.79 2.49 -1.61
CA TYR A 52 -6.65 1.63 -0.44
C TYR A 52 -5.20 1.51 0.04
N GLY A 53 -4.24 1.55 -0.90
CA GLY A 53 -2.83 1.55 -0.59
C GLY A 53 -2.41 2.75 0.27
N ARG A 54 -2.86 3.96 -0.06
CA ARG A 54 -2.55 5.17 0.73
C ARG A 54 -3.17 5.13 2.11
N ILE A 55 -4.43 4.70 2.22
CA ILE A 55 -5.10 4.54 3.53
C ILE A 55 -4.35 3.49 4.35
N SER A 56 -4.09 2.32 3.78
CA SER A 56 -3.35 1.23 4.42
C SER A 56 -1.96 1.69 4.89
N TYR A 57 -1.23 2.43 4.06
CA TYR A 57 0.09 2.95 4.43
C TYR A 57 0.04 3.86 5.65
N THR A 58 -0.96 4.74 5.73
CA THR A 58 -1.13 5.65 6.86
C THR A 58 -1.32 4.90 8.18
N PHE A 59 -2.03 3.77 8.14
CA PHE A 59 -2.28 2.94 9.32
C PHE A 59 -1.21 1.86 9.56
N LEU A 60 -0.21 1.71 8.68
CA LEU A 60 0.80 0.65 8.78
C LEU A 60 1.61 0.72 10.08
N GLY A 61 1.76 1.91 10.65
CA GLY A 61 2.47 2.11 11.91
C GLY A 61 1.85 1.37 13.09
N LEU A 62 0.53 1.21 13.11
CA LEU A 62 -0.19 0.60 14.22
C LEU A 62 0.09 -0.91 14.36
N PRO A 63 -0.09 -1.76 13.34
CA PRO A 63 0.26 -3.18 13.42
C PRO A 63 1.77 -3.39 13.57
N LEU A 64 2.59 -2.47 13.05
CA LEU A 64 4.03 -2.50 13.19
C LEU A 64 4.45 -2.27 14.65
N LEU A 65 3.78 -1.38 15.36
CA LEU A 65 3.99 -1.13 16.78
C LEU A 65 3.50 -2.31 17.63
N LEU A 66 2.32 -2.87 17.29
CA LEU A 66 1.74 -4.02 17.98
C LEU A 66 2.62 -5.27 17.89
N LEU A 67 3.26 -5.49 16.74
CA LEU A 67 4.20 -6.60 16.53
C LEU A 67 5.59 -6.29 17.08
N GLY A 68 6.04 -5.04 16.92
CA GLY A 68 7.38 -4.60 17.27
C GLY A 68 7.66 -4.62 18.75
N LEU A 69 6.71 -4.18 19.55
CA LEU A 69 6.86 -4.07 21.00
C LEU A 69 7.14 -5.44 21.65
N PRO A 70 6.31 -6.48 21.45
CA PRO A 70 6.58 -7.79 22.04
C PRO A 70 7.86 -8.44 21.49
N LEU A 71 8.15 -8.27 20.19
CA LEU A 71 9.39 -8.77 19.62
C LEU A 71 10.62 -8.10 20.23
N LEU A 72 10.56 -6.80 20.46
CA LEU A 72 11.64 -6.07 21.13
C LEU A 72 11.85 -6.56 22.57
N LEU A 73 10.75 -6.80 23.31
CA LEU A 73 10.79 -7.37 24.66
C LEU A 73 11.38 -8.78 24.68
N LEU A 74 11.03 -9.62 23.71
CA LEU A 74 11.61 -10.96 23.55
C LEU A 74 13.13 -10.90 23.30
N VAL A 75 13.57 -10.02 22.41
CA VAL A 75 15.00 -9.79 22.13
C VAL A 75 15.73 -9.33 23.38
N TYR A 76 15.12 -8.40 24.10
CA TYR A 76 15.67 -7.82 25.32
C TYR A 76 15.81 -8.85 26.45
N ARG A 77 14.81 -9.73 26.61
CA ARG A 77 14.87 -10.83 27.59
C ARG A 77 15.90 -11.88 27.23
N LYS A 78 16.03 -12.22 25.94
CA LYS A 78 16.86 -13.33 25.49
C LYS A 78 18.34 -12.97 25.36
N TRP A 79 18.64 -11.76 24.93
CA TRP A 79 20.02 -11.32 24.61
C TRP A 79 20.53 -10.16 25.46
N GLY A 80 19.79 -9.76 26.48
CA GLY A 80 20.18 -8.71 27.41
C GLY A 80 19.86 -7.29 26.91
N ARG A 81 20.25 -6.31 27.74
CA ARG A 81 19.95 -4.89 27.54
C ARG A 81 20.81 -4.20 26.48
N ASP A 82 21.18 -4.89 25.42
CA ASP A 82 22.05 -4.33 24.40
C ASP A 82 21.25 -3.62 23.31
N LEU A 83 21.28 -2.28 23.34
CA LEU A 83 20.67 -1.43 22.31
C LEU A 83 21.25 -1.69 20.92
N SER A 84 22.48 -2.17 20.85
CA SER A 84 23.15 -2.47 19.58
C SER A 84 22.46 -3.58 18.77
N LEU A 85 21.75 -4.48 19.48
CA LEU A 85 20.97 -5.55 18.87
C LEU A 85 19.51 -5.13 18.64
N ALA A 86 18.94 -4.32 19.52
CA ALA A 86 17.55 -3.90 19.42
C ALA A 86 17.27 -3.06 18.17
N ILE A 87 18.20 -2.15 17.82
CA ILE A 87 18.05 -1.26 16.66
C ILE A 87 18.04 -2.05 15.33
N PRO A 88 19.03 -2.91 15.02
CA PRO A 88 19.01 -3.69 13.77
C PRO A 88 17.79 -4.60 13.65
N VAL A 89 17.37 -5.24 14.76
CA VAL A 89 16.19 -6.11 14.77
C VAL A 89 14.92 -5.32 14.46
N SER A 90 14.74 -4.17 15.10
CA SER A 90 13.57 -3.30 14.86
C SER A 90 13.55 -2.78 13.42
N CYS A 91 14.69 -2.32 12.91
CA CYS A 91 14.82 -1.88 11.53
C CYS A 91 14.54 -3.02 10.54
N GLY A 92 15.16 -4.19 10.75
CA GLY A 92 14.97 -5.36 9.89
C GLY A 92 13.50 -5.79 9.84
N MET A 93 12.82 -5.79 10.97
CA MET A 93 11.39 -6.09 11.04
C MET A 93 10.55 -5.04 10.31
N ALA A 94 10.84 -3.75 10.52
CA ALA A 94 10.11 -2.69 9.82
C ALA A 94 10.27 -2.81 8.29
N PHE A 95 11.47 -3.10 7.81
CA PHE A 95 11.72 -3.34 6.38
C PHE A 95 11.01 -4.58 5.86
N ALA A 96 11.02 -5.68 6.61
CA ALA A 96 10.32 -6.90 6.22
C ALA A 96 8.81 -6.66 6.10
N CYS A 97 8.22 -6.00 7.08
CA CYS A 97 6.81 -5.63 7.10
C CYS A 97 6.44 -4.71 5.94
N TRP A 98 7.24 -3.67 5.71
CA TRP A 98 7.06 -2.78 4.58
C TRP A 98 7.22 -3.49 3.24
N GLY A 99 8.19 -4.38 3.11
CA GLY A 99 8.42 -5.18 1.91
C GLY A 99 7.24 -6.08 1.56
N VAL A 100 6.67 -6.76 2.56
CA VAL A 100 5.45 -7.58 2.38
C VAL A 100 4.28 -6.69 1.94
N TRP A 101 4.08 -5.56 2.61
CA TRP A 101 3.03 -4.59 2.24
C TRP A 101 3.22 -4.10 0.80
N ALA A 102 4.42 -3.66 0.42
CA ALA A 102 4.73 -3.14 -0.91
C ALA A 102 4.51 -4.20 -2.01
N THR A 103 4.87 -5.45 -1.73
CA THR A 103 4.65 -6.57 -2.65
C THR A 103 3.16 -6.81 -2.89
N LEU A 104 2.36 -6.85 -1.83
CA LEU A 104 0.91 -7.04 -1.94
C LEU A 104 0.24 -5.88 -2.69
N GLN A 105 0.68 -4.64 -2.46
CA GLN A 105 0.19 -3.48 -3.20
C GLN A 105 0.57 -3.55 -4.68
N SER A 106 1.77 -4.01 -5.00
CA SER A 106 2.20 -4.20 -6.39
C SER A 106 1.35 -5.25 -7.11
N LEU A 107 1.04 -6.36 -6.45
CA LEU A 107 0.16 -7.39 -6.98
C LEU A 107 -1.29 -6.89 -7.17
N ALA A 108 -1.78 -6.06 -6.27
CA ALA A 108 -3.09 -5.43 -6.42
C ALA A 108 -3.13 -4.45 -7.60
N LYS A 109 -2.10 -3.63 -7.78
CA LYS A 109 -1.96 -2.72 -8.95
C LYS A 109 -1.84 -3.49 -10.27
N ALA A 110 -1.24 -4.67 -10.25
CA ALA A 110 -1.16 -5.56 -11.40
C ALA A 110 -2.44 -6.40 -11.61
N SER A 111 -3.50 -6.15 -10.85
CA SER A 111 -4.80 -6.84 -10.91
C SER A 111 -4.77 -8.34 -10.58
N TYR A 112 -3.69 -8.83 -9.95
CA TYR A 112 -3.63 -10.22 -9.47
C TYR A 112 -4.36 -10.43 -8.14
N LEU A 113 -4.51 -9.37 -7.35
CA LEU A 113 -5.18 -9.40 -6.05
C LEU A 113 -6.26 -8.32 -5.97
N ASN A 114 -7.30 -8.59 -5.19
CA ASN A 114 -8.29 -7.56 -4.89
C ASN A 114 -7.62 -6.44 -4.06
N PRO A 115 -7.77 -5.16 -4.44
CA PRO A 115 -7.16 -4.03 -3.75
C PRO A 115 -7.47 -3.96 -2.25
N LEU A 116 -8.71 -4.26 -1.87
CA LEU A 116 -9.13 -4.25 -0.47
C LEU A 116 -8.44 -5.35 0.34
N THR A 117 -8.38 -6.58 -0.20
CA THR A 117 -7.71 -7.69 0.48
C THR A 117 -6.21 -7.45 0.64
N ALA A 118 -5.55 -6.89 -0.38
CA ALA A 118 -4.15 -6.54 -0.31
C ALA A 118 -3.86 -5.46 0.75
N ALA A 119 -4.77 -4.48 0.90
CA ALA A 119 -4.62 -3.41 1.87
C ALA A 119 -4.83 -3.88 3.32
N VAL A 120 -5.79 -4.78 3.56
CA VAL A 120 -6.21 -5.19 4.91
C VAL A 120 -5.41 -6.38 5.43
N SER A 121 -4.98 -7.31 4.56
CA SER A 121 -4.32 -8.57 4.96
C SER A 121 -3.09 -8.35 5.84
N VAL A 122 -2.24 -7.39 5.51
CA VAL A 122 -1.02 -7.09 6.29
C VAL A 122 -1.37 -6.64 7.70
N HIS A 123 -2.37 -5.76 7.83
CA HIS A 123 -2.81 -5.24 9.13
C HIS A 123 -3.40 -6.35 10.01
N LEU A 124 -4.20 -7.24 9.41
CA LEU A 124 -4.78 -8.36 10.14
C LEU A 124 -3.71 -9.36 10.59
N VAL A 125 -2.84 -9.79 9.68
CA VAL A 125 -1.80 -10.78 10.00
C VAL A 125 -0.84 -10.25 11.06
N MET A 126 -0.34 -9.03 10.88
CA MET A 126 0.59 -8.41 11.84
C MET A 126 -0.09 -8.06 13.15
N GLY A 127 -1.31 -7.52 13.09
CA GLY A 127 -2.09 -7.17 14.29
C GLY A 127 -2.40 -8.41 15.14
N ILE A 128 -2.86 -9.49 14.51
CA ILE A 128 -3.14 -10.75 15.21
C ILE A 128 -1.85 -11.35 15.78
N ALA A 129 -0.79 -11.42 14.98
CA ALA A 129 0.50 -11.94 15.44
C ALA A 129 1.06 -11.14 16.62
N GLY A 130 1.03 -9.81 16.53
CA GLY A 130 1.47 -8.93 17.62
C GLY A 130 0.63 -9.08 18.88
N PHE A 131 -0.69 -9.16 18.72
CA PHE A 131 -1.61 -9.36 19.82
C PHE A 131 -1.40 -10.71 20.52
N LEU A 132 -1.24 -11.79 19.75
CA LEU A 132 -0.94 -13.13 20.30
C LEU A 132 0.40 -13.17 21.03
N LEU A 133 1.41 -12.46 20.52
CA LEU A 133 2.69 -12.36 21.20
C LEU A 133 2.57 -11.59 22.53
N LEU A 134 1.81 -10.50 22.55
CA LEU A 134 1.54 -9.75 23.78
C LEU A 134 0.84 -10.61 24.84
N LEU A 135 -0.19 -11.36 24.46
CA LEU A 135 -0.88 -12.27 25.38
C LEU A 135 0.02 -13.38 25.92
N ARG A 136 1.05 -13.75 25.18
CA ARG A 136 2.01 -14.78 25.60
C ARG A 136 3.08 -14.24 26.54
N GLU A 137 3.29 -12.94 26.55
CA GLU A 137 4.27 -12.26 27.41
C GLU A 137 3.73 -12.02 28.84
N ASP A 138 2.39 -11.99 29.01
CA ASP A 138 1.73 -11.78 30.29
C ASP A 138 1.63 -13.06 31.16
N VAL A 139 2.15 -14.20 30.66
CA VAL A 139 2.27 -15.49 31.36
C VAL A 139 3.73 -15.83 31.64
#